data_8f4ef1bfae7e66dccab82fd18ecb7aa0
#
_entry.id   8f4ef1bfae7e66dccab82fd18ecb7aa0
#
_cell.length_a   1.000
_cell.length_b   1.000
_cell.length_c   1.000
_cell.angle_alpha   90.00
_cell.angle_beta   90.00
_cell.angle_gamma   90.00
#
_symmetry.space_group_name_H-M   'P 1'
#
loop_
_entity.id
_entity.type
_entity.pdbx_description
1 polymer ?
#
loop_
_entity_poly.entity_id
_entity_poly.type
_entity_poly.pdbx_seq_one_letter_code
_entity_poly.pdbx_strand_id
1 'polypeptide(L)'
;MADYEELDGVRTWYQEHGDGEALVLLHPGGAGVDARAFGPNLGALAARFHVYTPERRGHGHTADVEGPITFDAMARDTIAFLERVVGGPAHLVGCSDGATVALLVALRRPDLTRRVVLVAGVFHHDGWVPTAIDPDNEPPERFARLYGEVSPDGIQHYPVVVAKLAQMHTQEPTLAANDLNEVTSRTLVMVGDDDEVTLEHAIATYRGLPDAELTVVPGTSHGLLVEKPTLCNGIIVEFLTTDPVATMAPIRRAT
;
A
#
# COMPACT_ATOMS: atom_id res chain seq x y z
N MET A 1 16.11 -4.15 11.86
CA MET A 1 17.29 -3.24 11.71
C MET A 1 16.85 -2.13 10.78
N ALA A 2 17.40 -0.92 10.85
CA ALA A 2 17.08 0.15 9.90
C ALA A 2 18.30 0.42 9.02
N ASP A 3 18.09 0.64 7.72
CA ASP A 3 19.16 0.88 6.76
C ASP A 3 18.67 1.74 5.58
N TYR A 4 19.58 2.06 4.67
CA TYR A 4 19.31 2.80 3.44
C TYR A 4 19.87 2.05 2.24
N GLU A 5 19.14 2.09 1.11
CA GLU A 5 19.61 1.59 -0.18
C GLU A 5 19.41 2.64 -1.27
N GLU A 6 20.36 2.76 -2.18
CA GLU A 6 20.26 3.65 -3.34
C GLU A 6 19.47 2.95 -4.46
N LEU A 7 18.22 3.37 -4.66
CA LEU A 7 17.30 2.80 -5.63
C LEU A 7 16.98 3.83 -6.72
N ASP A 8 17.60 3.69 -7.87
CA ASP A 8 17.34 4.52 -9.07
C ASP A 8 17.40 6.04 -8.78
N GLY A 9 18.39 6.45 -7.97
CA GLY A 9 18.63 7.85 -7.58
C GLY A 9 17.83 8.29 -6.36
N VAL A 10 17.15 7.37 -5.68
CA VAL A 10 16.46 7.63 -4.41
C VAL A 10 17.16 6.87 -3.29
N ARG A 11 17.68 7.56 -2.30
CA ARG A 11 18.22 6.95 -1.10
C ARG A 11 17.08 6.55 -0.18
N THR A 12 16.58 5.34 -0.38
CA THR A 12 15.39 4.77 0.28
C THR A 12 15.73 4.20 1.64
N TRP A 13 15.07 4.68 2.67
CA TRP A 13 15.14 4.11 4.02
C TRP A 13 14.17 2.95 4.17
N TYR A 14 14.59 1.94 4.94
CA TYR A 14 13.73 0.80 5.27
C TYR A 14 14.10 0.17 6.61
N GLN A 15 13.18 -0.60 7.16
CA GLN A 15 13.43 -1.47 8.30
C GLN A 15 13.12 -2.91 7.97
N GLU A 16 13.79 -3.81 8.71
CA GLU A 16 13.57 -5.25 8.66
C GLU A 16 13.18 -5.79 10.03
N HIS A 17 12.23 -6.73 10.07
CA HIS A 17 11.73 -7.36 11.28
C HIS A 17 11.35 -8.81 11.02
N GLY A 18 11.59 -9.70 12.02
CA GLY A 18 11.20 -11.11 11.94
C GLY A 18 12.07 -11.92 10.98
N ASP A 19 11.64 -13.15 10.77
CA ASP A 19 12.28 -14.15 9.92
C ASP A 19 11.21 -14.92 9.14
N GLY A 20 11.56 -15.51 8.00
CA GLY A 20 10.66 -16.33 7.20
C GLY A 20 10.54 -15.85 5.75
N GLU A 21 9.37 -16.08 5.13
CA GLU A 21 9.12 -15.59 3.78
C GLU A 21 9.06 -14.06 3.75
N ALA A 22 9.59 -13.48 2.66
CA ALA A 22 9.65 -12.03 2.51
C ALA A 22 8.24 -11.42 2.38
N LEU A 23 7.99 -10.38 3.17
CA LEU A 23 6.78 -9.57 3.15
C LEU A 23 7.17 -8.09 3.11
N VAL A 24 6.72 -7.36 2.11
CA VAL A 24 6.92 -5.90 2.01
C VAL A 24 5.64 -5.18 2.38
N LEU A 25 5.72 -4.29 3.37
CA LEU A 25 4.63 -3.41 3.79
C LEU A 25 4.80 -2.04 3.14
N LEU A 26 3.85 -1.64 2.32
CA LEU A 26 3.83 -0.36 1.63
C LEU A 26 2.84 0.58 2.34
N HIS A 27 3.39 1.57 3.04
CA HIS A 27 2.64 2.47 3.93
C HIS A 27 1.60 3.33 3.20
N PRO A 28 0.58 3.87 3.89
CA PRO A 28 -0.37 4.84 3.31
C PRO A 28 0.34 6.08 2.75
N GLY A 29 -0.35 6.86 1.94
CA GLY A 29 0.10 8.15 1.46
C GLY A 29 -0.10 9.27 2.48
N GLY A 30 0.25 10.48 2.03
CA GLY A 30 0.15 11.70 2.81
C GLY A 30 1.50 12.13 3.41
N ALA A 31 1.85 13.39 3.22
CA ALA A 31 3.03 13.96 3.84
C ALA A 31 2.93 13.85 5.38
N GLY A 32 3.95 13.31 6.01
CA GLY A 32 3.94 13.00 7.45
C GLY A 32 3.37 11.63 7.82
N VAL A 33 3.00 10.81 6.82
CA VAL A 33 2.69 9.38 6.98
C VAL A 33 3.88 8.57 6.47
N ASP A 34 4.26 7.52 7.18
CA ASP A 34 5.42 6.69 6.89
C ASP A 34 5.24 5.26 7.42
N ALA A 35 6.31 4.47 7.46
CA ALA A 35 6.28 3.08 7.92
C ALA A 35 5.75 2.89 9.34
N ARG A 36 5.78 3.93 10.19
CA ARG A 36 5.20 3.90 11.56
C ARG A 36 3.70 3.64 11.56
N ALA A 37 3.00 3.89 10.44
CA ALA A 37 1.58 3.57 10.28
C ALA A 37 1.26 2.09 10.51
N PHE A 38 2.21 1.19 10.26
CA PHE A 38 2.06 -0.25 10.49
C PHE A 38 2.39 -0.68 11.94
N GLY A 39 2.67 0.24 12.86
CA GLY A 39 3.01 -0.08 14.25
C GLY A 39 2.11 -1.12 14.90
N PRO A 40 0.76 -1.01 14.84
CA PRO A 40 -0.17 -1.99 15.42
C PRO A 40 -0.16 -3.37 14.74
N ASN A 41 0.40 -3.48 13.53
CA ASN A 41 0.38 -4.69 12.69
C ASN A 41 1.71 -5.42 12.70
N LEU A 42 2.81 -4.68 12.85
CA LEU A 42 4.18 -5.14 12.63
C LEU A 42 4.52 -6.39 13.48
N GLY A 43 4.17 -6.39 14.76
CA GLY A 43 4.48 -7.52 15.64
C GLY A 43 3.81 -8.83 15.23
N ALA A 44 2.55 -8.77 14.78
CA ALA A 44 1.81 -9.95 14.33
C ALA A 44 2.36 -10.49 13.00
N LEU A 45 2.75 -9.60 12.08
CA LEU A 45 3.31 -9.97 10.78
C LEU A 45 4.75 -10.47 10.92
N ALA A 46 5.59 -9.79 11.69
CA ALA A 46 6.98 -10.18 11.94
C ALA A 46 7.12 -11.51 12.71
N ALA A 47 6.06 -11.97 13.39
CA ALA A 47 6.03 -13.31 14.00
C ALA A 47 5.95 -14.46 12.97
N ARG A 48 5.68 -14.15 11.70
CA ARG A 48 5.46 -15.13 10.62
C ARG A 48 6.29 -14.89 9.37
N PHE A 49 6.75 -13.66 9.16
CA PHE A 49 7.40 -13.22 7.92
C PHE A 49 8.68 -12.46 8.22
N HIS A 50 9.60 -12.46 7.27
CA HIS A 50 10.65 -11.46 7.20
C HIS A 50 10.04 -10.20 6.59
N VAL A 51 9.71 -9.23 7.44
CA VAL A 51 8.96 -8.03 7.07
C VAL A 51 9.92 -6.89 6.73
N TYR A 52 9.73 -6.30 5.57
CA TYR A 52 10.40 -5.09 5.11
C TYR A 52 9.40 -3.93 5.08
N THR A 53 9.82 -2.77 5.58
CA THR A 53 9.00 -1.55 5.59
C THR A 53 9.76 -0.40 4.92
N PRO A 54 9.87 -0.39 3.56
CA PRO A 54 10.49 0.73 2.86
C PRO A 54 9.62 1.99 2.96
N GLU A 55 10.27 3.15 3.08
CA GLU A 55 9.62 4.45 3.00
C GLU A 55 9.82 5.03 1.59
N ARG A 56 8.70 5.44 0.99
CA ARG A 56 8.69 5.95 -0.38
C ARG A 56 9.26 7.37 -0.45
N ARG A 57 9.69 7.79 -1.65
CA ARG A 57 10.15 9.16 -1.92
C ARG A 57 9.23 10.23 -1.31
N GLY A 58 9.80 11.21 -0.63
CA GLY A 58 9.07 12.27 0.05
C GLY A 58 8.36 11.85 1.34
N HIS A 59 8.57 10.64 1.84
CA HIS A 59 7.93 10.16 3.06
C HIS A 59 8.95 9.67 4.09
N GLY A 60 8.67 9.94 5.35
CA GLY A 60 9.48 9.48 6.47
C GLY A 60 10.94 9.92 6.35
N HIS A 61 11.87 8.97 6.44
CA HIS A 61 13.31 9.19 6.35
C HIS A 61 13.84 9.22 4.90
N THR A 62 12.98 8.95 3.91
CA THR A 62 13.35 9.03 2.49
C THR A 62 13.03 10.43 1.97
N ALA A 63 14.09 11.14 1.52
CA ALA A 63 13.97 12.49 1.00
C ALA A 63 13.01 12.58 -0.20
N ASP A 64 12.44 13.75 -0.40
CA ASP A 64 11.82 14.11 -1.67
C ASP A 64 12.91 14.23 -2.76
N VAL A 65 12.51 14.02 -3.99
CA VAL A 65 13.39 14.14 -5.16
C VAL A 65 12.82 15.15 -6.15
N GLU A 66 13.68 15.66 -7.03
CA GLU A 66 13.27 16.59 -8.07
C GLU A 66 12.18 15.96 -8.97
N GLY A 67 11.20 16.78 -9.36
CA GLY A 67 10.09 16.37 -10.20
C GLY A 67 8.84 15.95 -9.41
N PRO A 68 7.82 15.41 -10.09
CA PRO A 68 6.57 15.00 -9.46
C PRO A 68 6.71 13.68 -8.68
N ILE A 69 5.90 13.52 -7.65
CA ILE A 69 5.62 12.22 -7.05
C ILE A 69 4.51 11.58 -7.88
N THR A 70 4.71 10.33 -8.34
CA THR A 70 3.72 9.58 -9.12
C THR A 70 3.66 8.14 -8.64
N PHE A 71 2.51 7.48 -8.81
CA PHE A 71 2.39 6.05 -8.50
C PHE A 71 3.34 5.22 -9.38
N ASP A 72 3.56 5.65 -10.62
CA ASP A 72 4.50 5.01 -11.54
C ASP A 72 5.94 5.03 -11.01
N ALA A 73 6.40 6.17 -10.51
CA ALA A 73 7.73 6.30 -9.92
C ALA A 73 7.87 5.46 -8.64
N MET A 74 6.88 5.52 -7.74
CA MET A 74 6.88 4.72 -6.50
C MET A 74 6.84 3.21 -6.78
N ALA A 75 6.14 2.77 -7.83
CA ALA A 75 6.14 1.37 -8.24
C ALA A 75 7.52 0.93 -8.78
N ARG A 76 8.22 1.77 -9.56
CA ARG A 76 9.60 1.49 -9.98
C ARG A 76 10.56 1.39 -8.80
N ASP A 77 10.48 2.31 -7.84
CA ASP A 77 11.29 2.26 -6.61
C ASP A 77 11.04 0.95 -5.85
N THR A 78 9.77 0.54 -5.73
CA THR A 78 9.39 -0.72 -5.07
C THR A 78 9.92 -1.95 -5.81
N ILE A 79 9.88 -1.95 -7.15
CA ILE A 79 10.47 -3.02 -7.97
C ILE A 79 11.98 -3.10 -7.74
N ALA A 80 12.68 -1.95 -7.77
CA ALA A 80 14.11 -1.91 -7.49
C ALA A 80 14.44 -2.38 -6.06
N PHE A 81 13.57 -2.07 -5.08
CA PHE A 81 13.68 -2.56 -3.72
C PHE A 81 13.56 -4.08 -3.64
N LEU A 82 12.58 -4.67 -4.33
CA LEU A 82 12.40 -6.12 -4.40
C LEU A 82 13.61 -6.82 -5.03
N GLU A 83 14.18 -6.24 -6.07
CA GLU A 83 15.34 -6.80 -6.77
C GLU A 83 16.64 -6.70 -5.95
N ARG A 84 16.91 -5.56 -5.33
CA ARG A 84 18.21 -5.27 -4.73
C ARG A 84 18.29 -5.57 -3.24
N VAL A 85 17.21 -5.32 -2.49
CA VAL A 85 17.18 -5.50 -1.04
C VAL A 85 16.58 -6.85 -0.67
N VAL A 86 15.38 -7.15 -1.17
CA VAL A 86 14.72 -8.43 -0.89
C VAL A 86 15.39 -9.59 -1.64
N GLY A 87 15.88 -9.33 -2.86
CA GLY A 87 16.58 -10.30 -3.68
C GLY A 87 15.67 -11.33 -4.36
N GLY A 88 14.38 -11.07 -4.47
CA GLY A 88 13.42 -11.98 -5.11
C GLY A 88 11.96 -11.69 -4.79
N PRO A 89 11.08 -12.65 -5.11
CA PRO A 89 9.64 -12.46 -4.94
C PRO A 89 9.22 -12.40 -3.47
N ALA A 90 8.33 -11.44 -3.16
CA ALA A 90 7.77 -11.22 -1.83
C ALA A 90 6.24 -11.19 -1.85
N HIS A 91 5.63 -11.37 -0.69
CA HIS A 91 4.27 -10.93 -0.45
C HIS A 91 4.24 -9.41 -0.35
N LEU A 92 3.18 -8.78 -0.84
CA LEU A 92 2.98 -7.34 -0.75
C LEU A 92 1.72 -7.05 0.06
N VAL A 93 1.84 -6.22 1.09
CA VAL A 93 0.69 -5.64 1.79
C VAL A 93 0.79 -4.13 1.65
N GLY A 94 -0.08 -3.56 0.84
CA GLY A 94 -0.16 -2.12 0.65
C GLY A 94 -1.40 -1.55 1.30
N CYS A 95 -1.29 -0.35 1.88
CA CYS A 95 -2.41 0.40 2.44
C CYS A 95 -2.56 1.73 1.70
N SER A 96 -3.78 2.09 1.27
CA SER A 96 -4.07 3.35 0.57
C SER A 96 -3.17 3.50 -0.67
N ASP A 97 -2.37 4.55 -0.77
CA ASP A 97 -1.36 4.71 -1.84
C ASP A 97 -0.45 3.49 -1.97
N GLY A 98 -0.07 2.89 -0.84
CA GLY A 98 0.74 1.67 -0.84
C GLY A 98 0.04 0.49 -1.51
N ALA A 99 -1.29 0.41 -1.45
CA ALA A 99 -2.07 -0.61 -2.16
C ALA A 99 -2.08 -0.36 -3.67
N THR A 100 -2.21 0.89 -4.09
CA THR A 100 -2.08 1.27 -5.51
C THR A 100 -0.69 0.93 -6.05
N VAL A 101 0.37 1.22 -5.28
CA VAL A 101 1.74 0.83 -5.63
C VAL A 101 1.88 -0.69 -5.72
N ALA A 102 1.36 -1.45 -4.74
CA ALA A 102 1.41 -2.92 -4.76
C ALA A 102 0.70 -3.50 -6.00
N LEU A 103 -0.44 -2.93 -6.38
CA LEU A 103 -1.18 -3.31 -7.58
C LEU A 103 -0.34 -3.07 -8.86
N LEU A 104 0.28 -1.91 -8.97
CA LEU A 104 1.15 -1.59 -10.12
C LEU A 104 2.38 -2.49 -10.21
N VAL A 105 2.97 -2.86 -9.06
CA VAL A 105 4.07 -3.83 -9.00
C VAL A 105 3.59 -5.20 -9.47
N ALA A 106 2.43 -5.67 -8.99
CA ALA A 106 1.87 -6.96 -9.38
C ALA A 106 1.56 -7.05 -10.89
N LEU A 107 1.09 -5.95 -11.49
CA LEU A 107 0.86 -5.85 -12.93
C LEU A 107 2.16 -5.91 -13.75
N ARG A 108 3.20 -5.22 -13.29
CA ARG A 108 4.44 -5.05 -14.06
C ARG A 108 5.46 -6.15 -13.85
N ARG A 109 5.50 -6.69 -12.64
CA ARG A 109 6.50 -7.69 -12.22
C ARG A 109 5.82 -8.82 -11.44
N PRO A 110 4.96 -9.59 -12.11
CA PRO A 110 4.32 -10.76 -11.50
C PRO A 110 5.34 -11.80 -10.99
N ASP A 111 6.52 -11.83 -11.59
CA ASP A 111 7.65 -12.68 -11.18
C ASP A 111 8.23 -12.30 -9.80
N LEU A 112 8.07 -11.05 -9.36
CA LEU A 112 8.50 -10.55 -8.05
C LEU A 112 7.39 -10.55 -6.99
N THR A 113 6.18 -10.99 -7.36
CA THR A 113 5.00 -10.85 -6.52
C THR A 113 4.42 -12.21 -6.18
N ARG A 114 4.34 -12.56 -4.88
CA ARG A 114 3.69 -13.80 -4.41
C ARG A 114 2.19 -13.58 -4.25
N ARG A 115 1.75 -13.20 -3.07
CA ARG A 115 0.34 -12.81 -2.78
C ARG A 115 0.29 -11.33 -2.47
N VAL A 116 -0.82 -10.70 -2.80
CA VAL A 116 -1.01 -9.24 -2.63
C VAL A 116 -2.20 -8.97 -1.74
N VAL A 117 -2.05 -8.04 -0.80
CA VAL A 117 -3.16 -7.50 0.00
C VAL A 117 -3.29 -6.02 -0.32
N LEU A 118 -4.42 -5.64 -0.87
CA LEU A 118 -4.77 -4.27 -1.22
C LEU A 118 -5.73 -3.73 -0.15
N VAL A 119 -5.21 -2.95 0.78
CA VAL A 119 -6.00 -2.36 1.87
C VAL A 119 -6.39 -0.94 1.49
N ALA A 120 -7.68 -0.69 1.30
CA ALA A 120 -8.23 0.64 1.02
C ALA A 120 -7.50 1.38 -0.12
N GLY A 121 -7.18 0.67 -1.20
CA GLY A 121 -6.51 1.22 -2.38
C GLY A 121 -7.43 1.35 -3.58
N VAL A 122 -7.00 2.14 -4.55
CA VAL A 122 -7.75 2.38 -5.78
C VAL A 122 -6.93 1.98 -7.02
N PHE A 123 -7.60 1.53 -8.08
CA PHE A 123 -7.00 1.34 -9.40
C PHE A 123 -7.23 2.56 -10.33
N HIS A 124 -8.20 3.41 -9.99
CA HIS A 124 -8.50 4.67 -10.68
C HIS A 124 -8.85 5.74 -9.64
N HIS A 125 -8.41 6.97 -9.85
CA HIS A 125 -8.62 8.07 -8.89
C HIS A 125 -10.10 8.37 -8.62
N ASP A 126 -11.03 8.04 -9.53
CA ASP A 126 -12.47 8.15 -9.30
C ASP A 126 -12.99 7.19 -8.20
N GLY A 127 -12.16 6.29 -7.72
CA GLY A 127 -12.51 5.38 -6.62
C GLY A 127 -12.56 6.04 -5.25
N TRP A 128 -11.96 7.21 -5.10
CA TRP A 128 -12.03 7.98 -3.88
C TRP A 128 -13.39 8.67 -3.71
N VAL A 129 -13.86 8.81 -2.47
CA VAL A 129 -14.93 9.76 -2.18
C VAL A 129 -14.38 11.18 -2.44
N PRO A 130 -15.15 12.09 -3.08
CA PRO A 130 -14.63 13.40 -3.49
C PRO A 130 -14.03 14.23 -2.36
N THR A 131 -14.56 14.08 -1.14
CA THR A 131 -14.06 14.79 0.05
C THR A 131 -12.70 14.29 0.54
N ALA A 132 -12.28 13.09 0.17
CA ALA A 132 -11.00 12.53 0.62
C ALA A 132 -9.79 13.10 -0.14
N ILE A 133 -10.00 13.47 -1.40
CA ILE A 133 -8.96 13.98 -2.31
C ILE A 133 -9.17 15.46 -2.68
N ASP A 134 -9.99 16.18 -1.93
CA ASP A 134 -10.22 17.62 -2.15
C ASP A 134 -8.91 18.38 -1.90
N PRO A 135 -8.31 19.03 -2.91
CA PRO A 135 -7.04 19.73 -2.78
C PRO A 135 -7.14 20.97 -1.86
N ASP A 136 -8.34 21.45 -1.56
CA ASP A 136 -8.58 22.55 -0.64
C ASP A 136 -8.59 22.08 0.84
N ASN A 137 -8.56 20.77 1.10
CA ASN A 137 -8.44 20.23 2.44
C ASN A 137 -7.00 20.36 2.94
N GLU A 138 -6.78 21.20 3.93
CA GLU A 138 -5.49 21.29 4.60
C GLU A 138 -5.27 20.06 5.49
N PRO A 139 -4.15 19.31 5.32
CA PRO A 139 -3.82 18.22 6.22
C PRO A 139 -3.69 18.72 7.67
N PRO A 140 -4.14 17.94 8.67
CA PRO A 140 -4.00 18.34 10.07
C PRO A 140 -2.55 18.67 10.44
N GLU A 141 -2.33 19.74 11.23
CA GLU A 141 -1.02 20.24 11.64
C GLU A 141 -0.10 19.16 12.25
N ARG A 142 -0.69 18.13 12.86
CA ARG A 142 0.06 16.99 13.40
C ARG A 142 0.94 16.30 12.35
N PHE A 143 0.49 16.25 11.08
CA PHE A 143 1.27 15.60 10.01
C PHE A 143 2.51 16.41 9.63
N ALA A 144 2.44 17.74 9.65
CA ALA A 144 3.63 18.56 9.46
C ALA A 144 4.69 18.31 10.54
N ARG A 145 4.26 18.12 11.80
CA ARG A 145 5.17 17.76 12.89
C ARG A 145 5.79 16.38 12.69
N LEU A 146 4.95 15.37 12.39
CA LEU A 146 5.41 14.00 12.14
C LEU A 146 6.41 13.93 10.98
N TYR A 147 6.16 14.70 9.90
CA TYR A 147 7.11 14.86 8.80
C TYR A 147 8.43 15.48 9.28
N GLY A 148 8.36 16.60 9.99
CA GLY A 148 9.55 17.32 10.47
C GLY A 148 10.38 16.55 11.50
N GLU A 149 9.81 15.52 12.16
CA GLU A 149 10.55 14.68 13.12
C GLU A 149 11.59 13.78 12.44
N VAL A 150 11.34 13.34 11.20
CA VAL A 150 12.13 12.29 10.56
C VAL A 150 12.63 12.65 9.16
N SER A 151 11.95 13.53 8.45
CA SER A 151 12.31 13.87 7.07
C SER A 151 13.67 14.58 6.99
N PRO A 152 14.59 14.08 6.14
CA PRO A 152 15.86 14.75 5.90
C PRO A 152 15.70 16.13 5.25
N ASP A 153 14.57 16.40 4.60
CA ASP A 153 14.27 17.70 3.95
C ASP A 153 13.83 18.77 4.96
N GLY A 154 13.48 18.35 6.19
CA GLY A 154 13.04 19.22 7.26
C GLY A 154 11.60 19.74 7.08
N ILE A 155 11.01 20.22 8.18
CA ILE A 155 9.60 20.64 8.25
C ILE A 155 9.21 21.71 7.22
N GLN A 156 10.17 22.56 6.82
CA GLN A 156 9.91 23.64 5.85
C GLN A 156 9.59 23.10 4.44
N HIS A 157 9.99 21.87 4.15
CA HIS A 157 9.69 21.22 2.87
C HIS A 157 8.30 20.54 2.83
N TYR A 158 7.65 20.38 3.99
CA TYR A 158 6.33 19.73 4.10
C TYR A 158 5.29 20.23 3.10
N PRO A 159 5.09 21.55 2.89
CA PRO A 159 4.10 22.05 1.92
C PRO A 159 4.40 21.62 0.47
N VAL A 160 5.66 21.42 0.12
CA VAL A 160 6.06 20.96 -1.23
C VAL A 160 5.59 19.54 -1.47
N VAL A 161 5.81 18.65 -0.48
CA VAL A 161 5.37 17.25 -0.59
C VAL A 161 3.85 17.17 -0.58
N VAL A 162 3.15 17.96 0.27
CA VAL A 162 1.69 18.04 0.26
C VAL A 162 1.16 18.39 -1.14
N ALA A 163 1.73 19.42 -1.77
CA ALA A 163 1.31 19.86 -3.11
C ALA A 163 1.55 18.77 -4.19
N LYS A 164 2.69 18.10 -4.14
CA LYS A 164 2.99 16.98 -5.08
C LYS A 164 2.01 15.82 -4.93
N LEU A 165 1.69 15.44 -3.69
CA LEU A 165 0.75 14.35 -3.41
C LEU A 165 -0.69 14.73 -3.79
N ALA A 166 -1.14 15.97 -3.50
CA ALA A 166 -2.44 16.45 -3.91
C ALA A 166 -2.59 16.41 -5.45
N GLN A 167 -1.55 16.85 -6.18
CA GLN A 167 -1.54 16.76 -7.64
C GLN A 167 -1.64 15.30 -8.12
N MET A 168 -0.90 14.38 -7.51
CA MET A 168 -0.94 12.96 -7.84
C MET A 168 -2.34 12.39 -7.63
N HIS A 169 -2.95 12.60 -6.47
CA HIS A 169 -4.26 12.03 -6.14
C HIS A 169 -5.40 12.51 -7.05
N THR A 170 -5.29 13.72 -7.61
CA THR A 170 -6.29 14.24 -8.57
C THR A 170 -6.13 13.71 -9.99
N GLN A 171 -5.01 13.09 -10.33
CA GLN A 171 -4.67 12.68 -11.69
C GLN A 171 -4.38 11.19 -11.83
N GLU A 172 -4.05 10.51 -10.75
CA GLU A 172 -3.60 9.11 -10.73
C GLU A 172 -4.25 8.32 -9.57
N PRO A 173 -4.32 6.99 -9.68
CA PRO A 173 -4.04 6.18 -10.85
C PRO A 173 -5.15 6.26 -11.90
N THR A 174 -4.89 5.77 -13.12
CA THR A 174 -5.84 5.80 -14.25
C THR A 174 -6.00 4.43 -14.93
N LEU A 175 -5.86 3.34 -14.18
CA LEU A 175 -6.08 2.00 -14.73
C LEU A 175 -7.57 1.80 -15.04
N ALA A 176 -7.85 1.08 -16.12
CA ALA A 176 -9.19 0.57 -16.38
C ALA A 176 -9.45 -0.74 -15.58
N ALA A 177 -10.70 -1.02 -15.25
CA ALA A 177 -11.05 -2.26 -14.57
C ALA A 177 -10.60 -3.53 -15.33
N ASN A 178 -10.53 -3.46 -16.67
CA ASN A 178 -10.07 -4.57 -17.50
C ASN A 178 -8.56 -4.82 -17.37
N ASP A 179 -7.75 -3.81 -17.02
CA ASP A 179 -6.31 -3.97 -16.84
C ASP A 179 -6.01 -4.89 -15.66
N LEU A 180 -6.91 -4.95 -14.68
CA LEU A 180 -6.78 -5.80 -13.50
C LEU A 180 -6.79 -7.29 -13.84
N ASN A 181 -7.32 -7.69 -15.00
CA ASN A 181 -7.32 -9.08 -15.46
C ASN A 181 -5.91 -9.63 -15.71
N GLU A 182 -4.91 -8.77 -15.84
CA GLU A 182 -3.51 -9.16 -16.04
C GLU A 182 -2.78 -9.46 -14.72
N VAL A 183 -3.38 -9.19 -13.58
CA VAL A 183 -2.79 -9.53 -12.28
C VAL A 183 -2.90 -11.04 -12.04
N THR A 184 -1.76 -11.72 -12.05
CA THR A 184 -1.71 -13.18 -11.86
C THR A 184 -1.53 -13.60 -10.41
N SER A 185 -1.14 -12.68 -9.53
CA SER A 185 -0.97 -12.92 -8.10
C SER A 185 -2.31 -13.03 -7.39
N ARG A 186 -2.49 -14.06 -6.55
CA ARG A 186 -3.65 -14.15 -5.65
C ARG A 186 -3.74 -12.90 -4.79
N THR A 187 -4.89 -12.24 -4.78
CA THR A 187 -5.06 -10.91 -4.18
C THR A 187 -6.21 -10.88 -3.18
N LEU A 188 -5.99 -10.25 -2.02
CA LEU A 188 -7.01 -9.88 -1.06
C LEU A 188 -7.32 -8.39 -1.19
N VAL A 189 -8.57 -8.04 -1.44
CA VAL A 189 -9.08 -6.67 -1.38
C VAL A 189 -9.72 -6.47 -0.01
N MET A 190 -9.23 -5.48 0.76
CA MET A 190 -9.76 -5.13 2.08
C MET A 190 -10.17 -3.66 2.11
N VAL A 191 -11.32 -3.36 2.70
CA VAL A 191 -11.84 -2.00 2.84
C VAL A 191 -12.66 -1.87 4.13
N GLY A 192 -12.73 -0.67 4.72
CA GLY A 192 -13.69 -0.36 5.78
C GLY A 192 -15.11 -0.24 5.23
N ASP A 193 -16.12 -0.34 6.08
CA ASP A 193 -17.52 -0.08 5.68
C ASP A 193 -17.88 1.42 5.69
N ASP A 194 -16.99 2.26 6.23
CA ASP A 194 -17.07 3.73 6.24
C ASP A 194 -15.74 4.33 5.74
N ASP A 195 -15.29 3.85 4.57
CA ASP A 195 -13.96 4.15 4.00
C ASP A 195 -13.98 5.37 3.06
N GLU A 196 -12.81 5.96 2.85
CA GLU A 196 -12.56 6.99 1.83
C GLU A 196 -12.55 6.41 0.41
N VAL A 197 -12.41 5.09 0.26
CA VAL A 197 -12.61 4.35 -0.99
C VAL A 197 -14.06 3.91 -1.08
N THR A 198 -14.74 4.21 -2.18
CA THR A 198 -16.13 3.78 -2.36
C THR A 198 -16.24 2.24 -2.39
N LEU A 199 -17.29 1.69 -1.76
CA LEU A 199 -17.52 0.24 -1.78
C LEU A 199 -17.71 -0.30 -3.20
N GLU A 200 -18.32 0.49 -4.08
CA GLU A 200 -18.47 0.18 -5.50
C GLU A 200 -17.13 -0.02 -6.18
N HIS A 201 -16.12 0.83 -5.86
CA HIS A 201 -14.78 0.70 -6.39
C HIS A 201 -14.05 -0.53 -5.84
N ALA A 202 -14.17 -0.80 -4.54
CA ALA A 202 -13.62 -2.02 -3.93
C ALA A 202 -14.23 -3.30 -4.56
N ILE A 203 -15.54 -3.30 -4.84
CA ILE A 203 -16.23 -4.39 -5.54
C ILE A 203 -15.75 -4.49 -7.00
N ALA A 204 -15.53 -3.35 -7.68
CA ALA A 204 -14.99 -3.33 -9.04
C ALA A 204 -13.56 -3.90 -9.08
N THR A 205 -12.71 -3.51 -8.13
CA THR A 205 -11.36 -4.05 -7.95
C THR A 205 -11.40 -5.57 -7.78
N TYR A 206 -12.20 -6.06 -6.84
CA TYR A 206 -12.39 -7.50 -6.61
C TYR A 206 -12.87 -8.24 -7.85
N ARG A 207 -13.79 -7.68 -8.63
CA ARG A 207 -14.35 -8.31 -9.84
C ARG A 207 -13.38 -8.30 -11.01
N GLY A 208 -12.53 -7.28 -11.11
CA GLY A 208 -11.52 -7.14 -12.16
C GLY A 208 -10.35 -8.12 -12.00
N LEU A 209 -10.00 -8.47 -10.77
CA LEU A 209 -8.90 -9.38 -10.47
C LEU A 209 -9.30 -10.85 -10.70
N PRO A 210 -8.49 -11.66 -11.43
CA PRO A 210 -8.86 -13.07 -11.74
C PRO A 210 -8.97 -13.96 -10.50
N ASP A 211 -7.99 -13.90 -9.60
CA ASP A 211 -7.95 -14.67 -8.34
C ASP A 211 -7.93 -13.72 -7.14
N ALA A 212 -9.13 -13.36 -6.66
CA ALA A 212 -9.27 -12.43 -5.54
C ALA A 212 -10.26 -12.86 -4.48
N GLU A 213 -10.03 -12.38 -3.27
CA GLU A 213 -10.94 -12.41 -2.13
C GLU A 213 -11.30 -10.97 -1.73
N LEU A 214 -12.49 -10.79 -1.15
CA LEU A 214 -12.97 -9.48 -0.70
C LEU A 214 -13.33 -9.54 0.77
N THR A 215 -12.84 -8.56 1.53
CA THR A 215 -13.22 -8.33 2.92
C THR A 215 -13.66 -6.89 3.09
N VAL A 216 -14.87 -6.69 3.60
CA VAL A 216 -15.32 -5.41 4.15
C VAL A 216 -15.26 -5.53 5.67
N VAL A 217 -14.43 -4.71 6.32
CA VAL A 217 -14.22 -4.76 7.77
C VAL A 217 -15.25 -3.89 8.45
N PRO A 218 -16.22 -4.47 9.21
CA PRO A 218 -17.34 -3.71 9.73
C PRO A 218 -16.92 -2.74 10.82
N GLY A 219 -17.53 -1.55 10.83
CA GLY A 219 -17.29 -0.50 11.81
C GLY A 219 -15.85 0.00 11.80
N THR A 220 -15.31 0.21 10.60
CA THR A 220 -13.98 0.82 10.39
C THR A 220 -14.04 1.82 9.24
N SER A 221 -13.16 2.82 9.34
CA SER A 221 -12.91 3.81 8.30
C SER A 221 -11.69 3.43 7.45
N HIS A 222 -11.12 4.40 6.74
CA HIS A 222 -9.84 4.29 6.02
C HIS A 222 -8.67 3.85 6.93
N GLY A 223 -8.81 4.05 8.24
CA GLY A 223 -7.85 3.63 9.27
C GLY A 223 -7.99 2.19 9.76
N LEU A 224 -8.64 1.28 9.05
CA LEU A 224 -9.03 -0.07 9.50
C LEU A 224 -7.88 -0.89 10.13
N LEU A 225 -6.65 -0.73 9.65
CA LEU A 225 -5.46 -1.43 10.19
C LEU A 225 -5.08 -0.95 11.60
N VAL A 226 -5.44 0.29 11.94
CA VAL A 226 -5.18 0.90 13.25
C VAL A 226 -6.39 0.74 14.18
N GLU A 227 -7.60 0.84 13.63
CA GLU A 227 -8.85 0.76 14.38
C GLU A 227 -9.18 -0.65 14.87
N LYS A 228 -8.92 -1.67 14.03
CA LYS A 228 -9.13 -3.10 14.34
C LYS A 228 -7.93 -3.97 13.99
N PRO A 229 -6.75 -3.70 14.55
CA PRO A 229 -5.51 -4.36 14.15
C PRO A 229 -5.56 -5.88 14.33
N THR A 230 -6.13 -6.38 15.42
CA THR A 230 -6.21 -7.83 15.69
C THR A 230 -7.03 -8.56 14.62
N LEU A 231 -8.17 -8.00 14.22
CA LEU A 231 -9.01 -8.59 13.18
C LEU A 231 -8.32 -8.53 11.82
N CYS A 232 -7.81 -7.36 11.44
CA CYS A 232 -7.12 -7.17 10.16
C CYS A 232 -5.86 -8.05 10.04
N ASN A 233 -5.04 -8.11 11.09
CA ASN A 233 -3.86 -8.97 11.13
C ASN A 233 -4.22 -10.44 10.97
N GLY A 234 -5.28 -10.92 11.63
CA GLY A 234 -5.76 -12.29 11.50
C GLY A 234 -6.13 -12.64 10.06
N ILE A 235 -6.88 -11.78 9.39
CA ILE A 235 -7.30 -11.95 7.99
C ILE A 235 -6.08 -11.93 7.06
N ILE A 236 -5.17 -10.96 7.23
CA ILE A 236 -3.96 -10.84 6.40
C ILE A 236 -3.07 -12.06 6.55
N VAL A 237 -2.78 -12.49 7.79
CA VAL A 237 -1.94 -13.66 8.06
C VAL A 237 -2.57 -14.92 7.48
N GLU A 238 -3.86 -15.16 7.69
CA GLU A 238 -4.57 -16.30 7.14
C GLU A 238 -4.46 -16.32 5.60
N PHE A 239 -4.78 -15.20 4.95
CA PHE A 239 -4.69 -15.08 3.50
C PHE A 239 -3.27 -15.35 2.97
N LEU A 240 -2.23 -14.84 3.63
CA LEU A 240 -0.84 -14.98 3.19
C LEU A 240 -0.26 -16.38 3.43
N THR A 241 -0.76 -17.13 4.43
CA THR A 241 -0.18 -18.42 4.85
C THR A 241 -0.99 -19.64 4.44
N THR A 242 -2.28 -19.45 4.12
CA THR A 242 -3.19 -20.57 3.85
C THR A 242 -3.56 -20.64 2.38
N ASP A 243 -3.52 -21.83 1.79
CA ASP A 243 -4.02 -22.02 0.43
C ASP A 243 -5.55 -21.92 0.41
N PRO A 244 -6.13 -21.45 -0.73
CA PRO A 244 -7.56 -21.26 -0.82
C PRO A 244 -8.30 -22.58 -0.62
N VAL A 245 -9.26 -22.56 0.29
CA VAL A 245 -10.17 -23.70 0.50
C VAL A 245 -11.31 -23.60 -0.52
N ALA A 246 -11.62 -24.71 -1.18
CA ALA A 246 -12.76 -24.78 -2.08
C ALA A 246 -14.05 -24.41 -1.33
N THR A 247 -14.81 -23.46 -1.84
CA THR A 247 -16.09 -23.08 -1.27
C THR A 247 -17.12 -24.19 -1.52
N MET A 248 -18.04 -24.42 -0.58
CA MET A 248 -19.04 -25.49 -0.68
C MET A 248 -19.99 -25.30 -1.88
N ALA A 249 -20.27 -24.05 -2.23
CA ALA A 249 -21.17 -23.69 -3.35
C ALA A 249 -20.53 -22.53 -4.14
N PRO A 250 -19.48 -22.79 -4.94
CA PRO A 250 -18.76 -21.74 -5.65
C PRO A 250 -19.63 -21.16 -6.76
N ILE A 251 -19.55 -19.83 -6.94
CA ILE A 251 -20.14 -19.12 -8.07
C ILE A 251 -19.03 -18.54 -8.94
N ARG A 252 -18.25 -17.61 -8.38
CA ARG A 252 -17.13 -16.99 -9.12
C ARG A 252 -15.93 -17.93 -9.31
N ARG A 253 -15.73 -18.86 -8.37
CA ARG A 253 -14.63 -19.85 -8.37
C ARG A 253 -15.09 -21.23 -8.84
N ALA A 254 -16.15 -21.31 -9.61
CA ALA A 254 -16.72 -22.57 -10.10
C ALA A 254 -15.96 -23.18 -11.30
N THR A 255 -14.98 -22.47 -11.84
CA THR A 255 -14.18 -22.88 -13.02
C THR A 255 -12.76 -23.21 -12.63
#